data_2ea8b7664c87aadebc0e9829d4f560d8
#
_entry.id   2ea8b7664c87aadebc0e9829d4f560d8
#
_cell.length_a   1.000
_cell.length_b   1.000
_cell.length_c   1.000
_cell.angle_alpha   90.00
_cell.angle_beta   90.00
_cell.angle_gamma   90.00
#
_symmetry.space_group_name_H-M   'P 1'
#
loop_
_entity.id
_entity.type
_entity.pdbx_description
1 polymer ?
#
loop_
_entity_poly.entity_id
_entity_poly.type
_entity_poly.pdbx_seq_one_letter_code
_entity_poly.pdbx_strand_id
1 'polypeptide(L)'
;MRSVLRTIAAVLILTGAGIAGLSAQQAPLPPQPGGFGPGELVNAGHQFFGTISRGLAQVIEKAISLWGLPNGYVLGQEASAAFVAGLRYGEGVLYTKNAGDLRVYWQGPTVGFDAGGEGARTMMLVYNLPSTGAVYQRFAGIDGSAYFVGGFGMTALTANNIVVVPIRSGVGFRLGANVGYLKFTPAATWNPF
;
A
#
# COMPACT_ATOMS: atom_id res chain seq x y z
N MET A 1 -45.41 16.75 -66.53
CA MET A 1 -45.19 18.18 -66.29
C MET A 1 -45.23 18.42 -64.80
N ARG A 2 -44.15 18.96 -64.26
CA ARG A 2 -43.90 19.39 -62.85
C ARG A 2 -44.03 18.32 -61.75
N SER A 3 -42.97 17.61 -61.55
CA SER A 3 -42.65 16.80 -60.37
C SER A 3 -42.16 17.71 -59.23
N VAL A 4 -42.75 17.63 -58.07
CA VAL A 4 -42.34 18.32 -56.88
C VAL A 4 -41.54 17.33 -56.03
N LEU A 5 -40.25 17.55 -55.97
CA LEU A 5 -39.29 16.82 -55.12
C LEU A 5 -39.52 17.28 -53.66
N ARG A 6 -39.91 16.40 -52.78
CA ARG A 6 -39.95 16.65 -51.32
C ARG A 6 -38.72 16.01 -50.69
N THR A 7 -37.79 16.85 -50.32
CA THR A 7 -36.60 16.46 -49.53
C THR A 7 -37.04 16.31 -48.08
N ILE A 8 -36.94 15.10 -47.54
CA ILE A 8 -37.10 14.82 -46.12
C ILE A 8 -35.71 14.89 -45.48
N ALA A 9 -35.49 15.94 -44.71
CA ALA A 9 -34.27 16.03 -43.86
C ALA A 9 -34.52 15.20 -42.61
N ALA A 10 -33.78 14.07 -42.48
CA ALA A 10 -33.74 13.29 -41.28
C ALA A 10 -32.75 13.94 -40.29
N VAL A 11 -33.24 14.50 -39.21
CA VAL A 11 -32.43 14.97 -38.07
C VAL A 11 -32.06 13.77 -37.20
N LEU A 12 -30.82 13.35 -37.25
CA LEU A 12 -30.26 12.35 -36.35
C LEU A 12 -29.94 13.04 -35.01
N ILE A 13 -30.80 12.81 -34.00
CA ILE A 13 -30.49 13.20 -32.63
C ILE A 13 -29.56 12.09 -32.02
N LEU A 14 -28.26 12.34 -31.96
CA LEU A 14 -27.33 11.54 -31.18
C LEU A 14 -27.58 11.85 -29.70
N THR A 15 -28.31 11.01 -29.00
CA THR A 15 -28.34 10.98 -27.54
C THR A 15 -27.02 10.33 -27.03
N GLY A 16 -26.07 11.18 -26.65
CA GLY A 16 -24.89 10.76 -25.97
C GLY A 16 -25.23 10.21 -24.58
N ALA A 17 -25.32 8.88 -24.45
CA ALA A 17 -25.38 8.23 -23.17
C ALA A 17 -23.99 8.35 -22.52
N GLY A 18 -23.84 9.30 -21.60
CA GLY A 18 -22.67 9.40 -20.74
C GLY A 18 -22.56 8.12 -19.90
N ILE A 19 -21.55 7.31 -20.19
CA ILE A 19 -21.16 6.21 -19.32
C ILE A 19 -20.52 6.86 -18.09
N ALA A 20 -21.32 7.12 -17.06
CA ALA A 20 -20.81 7.41 -15.73
C ALA A 20 -20.04 6.17 -15.27
N GLY A 21 -18.71 6.26 -15.27
CA GLY A 21 -17.84 5.23 -14.69
C GLY A 21 -18.21 5.07 -13.22
N LEU A 22 -18.95 4.02 -12.90
CA LEU A 22 -19.11 3.55 -11.53
C LEU A 22 -17.73 3.11 -11.05
N SER A 23 -17.05 4.00 -10.33
CA SER A 23 -15.95 3.60 -9.46
C SER A 23 -16.55 2.60 -8.49
N ALA A 24 -16.31 1.32 -8.72
CA ALA A 24 -16.66 0.27 -7.78
C ALA A 24 -15.87 0.52 -6.50
N GLN A 25 -16.50 1.22 -5.55
CA GLN A 25 -16.02 1.38 -4.20
C GLN A 25 -16.03 -0.03 -3.60
N GLN A 26 -14.86 -0.67 -3.55
CA GLN A 26 -14.73 -1.99 -2.92
C GLN A 26 -15.28 -1.88 -1.50
N ALA A 27 -16.36 -2.62 -1.25
CA ALA A 27 -16.93 -2.72 0.08
C ALA A 27 -15.83 -3.20 1.06
N PRO A 28 -15.78 -2.67 2.30
CA PRO A 28 -14.83 -3.14 3.30
C PRO A 28 -14.97 -4.65 3.45
N LEU A 29 -13.86 -5.37 3.34
CA LEU A 29 -13.83 -6.80 3.60
C LEU A 29 -14.28 -7.05 5.05
N PRO A 30 -15.11 -8.07 5.31
CA PRO A 30 -15.54 -8.39 6.67
C PRO A 30 -14.31 -8.65 7.54
N PRO A 31 -14.36 -8.27 8.84
CA PRO A 31 -13.26 -8.49 9.77
C PRO A 31 -12.86 -9.96 9.78
N GLN A 32 -11.61 -10.24 9.44
CA GLN A 32 -11.06 -11.59 9.53
C GLN A 32 -11.01 -11.99 11.01
N PRO A 33 -11.57 -13.14 11.44
CA PRO A 33 -11.39 -13.64 12.79
C PRO A 33 -9.90 -13.85 13.06
N GLY A 34 -9.35 -13.16 14.07
CA GLY A 34 -7.94 -13.26 14.44
C GLY A 34 -7.04 -12.12 13.94
N GLY A 35 -7.59 -11.02 13.45
CA GLY A 35 -6.84 -9.81 13.11
C GLY A 35 -6.35 -9.01 14.32
N PHE A 36 -5.34 -8.15 14.12
CA PHE A 36 -4.86 -7.21 15.13
C PHE A 36 -5.81 -6.00 15.23
N GLY A 37 -6.20 -5.67 16.45
CA GLY A 37 -7.05 -4.50 16.71
C GLY A 37 -6.29 -3.18 16.56
N PRO A 38 -7.00 -2.07 16.30
CA PRO A 38 -6.35 -0.76 16.10
C PRO A 38 -5.51 -0.33 17.32
N GLY A 39 -5.96 -0.57 18.54
CA GLY A 39 -5.21 -0.26 19.75
C GLY A 39 -3.90 -1.06 19.87
N GLU A 40 -3.90 -2.33 19.49
CA GLU A 40 -2.68 -3.17 19.50
C GLU A 40 -1.64 -2.62 18.49
N LEU A 41 -2.09 -2.30 17.28
CA LEU A 41 -1.22 -1.77 16.22
C LEU A 41 -0.65 -0.39 16.56
N VAL A 42 -1.49 0.49 17.12
CA VAL A 42 -1.07 1.81 17.56
C VAL A 42 -0.03 1.71 18.68
N ASN A 43 -0.26 0.82 19.68
CA ASN A 43 0.70 0.61 20.75
C ASN A 43 2.01 0.01 20.26
N ALA A 44 1.97 -1.02 19.39
CA ALA A 44 3.15 -1.59 18.78
C ALA A 44 3.94 -0.55 17.97
N GLY A 45 3.24 0.27 17.19
CA GLY A 45 3.84 1.35 16.42
C GLY A 45 4.45 2.45 17.31
N HIS A 46 3.76 2.90 18.37
CA HIS A 46 4.31 3.89 19.31
C HIS A 46 5.59 3.41 19.99
N GLN A 47 5.60 2.16 20.46
CA GLN A 47 6.79 1.56 21.05
C GLN A 47 7.94 1.47 20.04
N PHE A 48 7.62 1.07 18.83
CA PHE A 48 8.61 0.91 17.77
C PHE A 48 9.18 2.24 17.28
N PHE A 49 8.35 3.24 17.00
CA PHE A 49 8.81 4.56 16.56
C PHE A 49 9.38 5.41 17.69
N GLY A 50 9.14 5.03 18.94
CA GLY A 50 9.65 5.73 20.12
C GLY A 50 8.96 7.06 20.42
N THR A 51 7.82 7.33 19.78
CA THR A 51 7.02 8.54 19.96
C THR A 51 5.53 8.24 19.93
N ILE A 52 4.76 8.86 20.82
CA ILE A 52 3.31 8.85 20.73
C ILE A 52 2.89 9.85 19.66
N SER A 53 2.35 9.35 18.55
CA SER A 53 1.98 10.17 17.40
C SER A 53 0.50 9.99 17.04
N ARG A 54 -0.24 11.11 17.04
CA ARG A 54 -1.60 11.13 16.51
C ARG A 54 -1.64 10.77 15.01
N GLY A 55 -0.63 11.18 14.26
CA GLY A 55 -0.52 10.86 12.84
C GLY A 55 -0.39 9.36 12.57
N LEU A 56 0.35 8.62 13.41
CA LEU A 56 0.44 7.17 13.31
C LEU A 56 -0.92 6.51 13.57
N ALA A 57 -1.63 6.93 14.60
CA ALA A 57 -2.97 6.41 14.89
C ALA A 57 -3.92 6.65 13.71
N GLN A 58 -3.93 7.85 13.15
CA GLN A 58 -4.79 8.22 12.02
C GLN A 58 -4.48 7.40 10.76
N VAL A 59 -3.20 7.15 10.45
CA VAL A 59 -2.83 6.35 9.27
C VAL A 59 -3.18 4.88 9.45
N ILE A 60 -3.04 4.33 10.66
CA ILE A 60 -3.47 2.96 10.99
C ILE A 60 -5.00 2.84 10.89
N GLU A 61 -5.75 3.76 11.49
CA GLU A 61 -7.22 3.80 11.38
C GLU A 61 -7.67 3.89 9.92
N LYS A 62 -6.99 4.72 9.12
CA LYS A 62 -7.28 4.83 7.70
C LYS A 62 -7.02 3.51 6.96
N ALA A 63 -5.91 2.83 7.24
CA ALA A 63 -5.61 1.54 6.65
C ALA A 63 -6.68 0.50 7.02
N ILE A 64 -7.08 0.44 8.30
CA ILE A 64 -8.14 -0.46 8.77
C ILE A 64 -9.48 -0.14 8.11
N SER A 65 -9.80 1.12 7.90
CA SER A 65 -11.05 1.52 7.22
C SER A 65 -11.11 1.08 5.76
N LEU A 66 -9.95 0.92 5.10
CA LEU A 66 -9.85 0.54 3.69
C LEU A 66 -9.76 -0.98 3.49
N TRP A 67 -9.02 -1.67 4.36
CA TRP A 67 -8.69 -3.10 4.18
C TRP A 67 -9.13 -4.00 5.33
N GLY A 68 -9.80 -3.48 6.36
CA GLY A 68 -10.20 -4.24 7.54
C GLY A 68 -9.05 -4.44 8.54
N LEU A 69 -9.18 -5.45 9.42
CA LEU A 69 -8.13 -5.77 10.39
C LEU A 69 -7.02 -6.60 9.74
N PRO A 70 -5.75 -6.18 9.87
CA PRO A 70 -4.63 -6.97 9.37
C PRO A 70 -4.44 -8.23 10.21
N ASN A 71 -4.05 -9.34 9.60
CA ASN A 71 -3.72 -10.58 10.29
C ASN A 71 -2.22 -10.77 10.52
N GLY A 72 -1.42 -9.81 10.08
CA GLY A 72 -0.01 -9.68 10.38
C GLY A 72 0.46 -8.22 10.34
N TYR A 73 1.60 -7.94 10.94
CA TYR A 73 2.32 -6.68 10.73
C TYR A 73 3.83 -6.90 10.80
N VAL A 74 4.58 -6.09 10.09
CA VAL A 74 6.05 -6.10 10.09
C VAL A 74 6.55 -4.85 10.80
N LEU A 75 7.52 -5.01 11.69
CA LEU A 75 8.32 -3.91 12.24
C LEU A 75 9.76 -4.11 11.80
N GLY A 76 10.36 -3.07 11.25
CA GLY A 76 11.73 -3.17 10.76
C GLY A 76 12.33 -1.85 10.30
N GLN A 77 13.53 -1.94 9.81
CA GLN A 77 14.30 -0.80 9.32
C GLN A 77 14.54 -0.93 7.82
N GLU A 78 14.49 0.18 7.14
CA GLU A 78 14.69 0.28 5.70
C GLU A 78 15.76 1.34 5.41
N ALA A 79 16.77 0.96 4.65
CA ALA A 79 17.72 1.89 4.06
C ALA A 79 17.37 2.09 2.59
N SER A 80 17.38 3.32 2.13
CA SER A 80 17.18 3.67 0.74
C SER A 80 18.25 4.65 0.27
N ALA A 81 18.69 4.48 -0.98
CA ALA A 81 19.54 5.42 -1.66
C ALA A 81 18.94 5.70 -3.03
N ALA A 82 18.47 6.93 -3.23
CA ALA A 82 17.91 7.37 -4.50
C ALA A 82 18.32 8.81 -4.80
N PHE A 83 18.81 9.01 -6.01
CA PHE A 83 18.97 10.33 -6.63
C PHE A 83 18.15 10.35 -7.92
N VAL A 84 16.82 10.56 -7.82
CA VAL A 84 15.80 10.37 -8.85
C VAL A 84 15.25 8.94 -8.86
N ALA A 85 16.09 7.92 -9.04
CA ALA A 85 15.73 6.51 -8.90
C ALA A 85 16.82 5.78 -8.14
N GLY A 86 16.44 4.79 -7.36
CA GLY A 86 17.37 4.04 -6.52
C GLY A 86 16.79 2.71 -6.06
N LEU A 87 17.44 2.14 -5.07
CA LEU A 87 17.06 0.89 -4.44
C LEU A 87 16.80 1.11 -2.94
N ARG A 88 15.92 0.31 -2.40
CA ARG A 88 15.66 0.19 -0.96
C ARG A 88 15.86 -1.24 -0.52
N TYR A 89 16.41 -1.39 0.67
CA TYR A 89 16.61 -2.65 1.34
C TYR A 89 16.16 -2.51 2.77
N GLY A 90 15.50 -3.54 3.29
CA GLY A 90 15.08 -3.54 4.67
C GLY A 90 15.06 -4.92 5.26
N GLU A 91 15.02 -4.95 6.58
CA GLU A 91 14.87 -6.15 7.38
C GLU A 91 13.96 -5.89 8.58
N GLY A 92 13.31 -6.93 9.06
CA GLY A 92 12.42 -6.81 10.20
C GLY A 92 11.84 -8.15 10.62
N VAL A 93 10.83 -8.05 11.47
CA VAL A 93 10.09 -9.20 11.97
C VAL A 93 8.61 -9.04 11.58
N LEU A 94 8.08 -10.07 10.94
CA LEU A 94 6.64 -10.24 10.71
C LEU A 94 6.04 -10.89 11.95
N TYR A 95 5.11 -10.23 12.58
CA TYR A 95 4.31 -10.70 13.70
C TYR A 95 2.96 -11.19 13.19
N THR A 96 2.53 -12.37 13.62
CA THR A 96 1.21 -12.93 13.26
C THR A 96 0.46 -13.39 14.51
N LYS A 97 -0.88 -13.35 14.46
CA LYS A 97 -1.69 -13.76 15.61
C LYS A 97 -1.54 -15.24 15.98
N ASN A 98 -1.41 -16.13 14.98
CA ASN A 98 -1.59 -17.56 15.17
C ASN A 98 -0.46 -18.43 14.57
N ALA A 99 0.53 -17.81 13.91
CA ALA A 99 1.56 -18.55 13.19
C ALA A 99 3.01 -18.21 13.64
N GLY A 100 3.13 -17.46 14.75
CA GLY A 100 4.41 -17.03 15.31
C GLY A 100 5.05 -15.89 14.53
N ASP A 101 6.27 -15.58 14.91
CA ASP A 101 7.05 -14.48 14.37
C ASP A 101 8.04 -15.00 13.33
N LEU A 102 8.25 -14.21 12.26
CA LEU A 102 9.12 -14.60 11.15
C LEU A 102 10.06 -13.45 10.77
N ARG A 103 11.35 -13.72 10.71
CA ARG A 103 12.30 -12.74 10.17
C ARG A 103 12.10 -12.60 8.66
N VAL A 104 12.02 -11.37 8.21
CA VAL A 104 11.78 -11.03 6.80
C VAL A 104 12.76 -9.97 6.33
N TYR A 105 13.15 -10.08 5.07
CA TYR A 105 13.96 -9.09 4.37
C TYR A 105 13.16 -8.62 3.16
N TRP A 106 13.32 -7.35 2.78
CA TRP A 106 12.66 -6.84 1.59
C TRP A 106 13.57 -5.92 0.79
N GLN A 107 13.33 -5.88 -0.49
CA GLN A 107 14.02 -5.02 -1.44
C GLN A 107 13.09 -4.60 -2.57
N GLY A 108 13.43 -3.49 -3.20
CA GLY A 108 12.69 -2.99 -4.36
C GLY A 108 13.22 -1.65 -4.86
N PRO A 109 12.72 -1.19 -6.00
CA PRO A 109 13.04 0.14 -6.49
C PRO A 109 12.43 1.22 -5.59
N THR A 110 13.09 2.36 -5.55
CA THR A 110 12.57 3.58 -4.96
C THR A 110 12.73 4.73 -5.95
N VAL A 111 11.79 5.67 -5.94
CA VAL A 111 11.81 6.86 -6.79
C VAL A 111 11.73 8.08 -5.89
N GLY A 112 12.58 9.07 -6.13
CA GLY A 112 12.61 10.32 -5.37
C GLY A 112 14.01 10.65 -4.86
N PHE A 113 14.09 11.77 -4.13
CA PHE A 113 15.30 12.13 -3.40
C PHE A 113 15.19 11.56 -1.98
N ASP A 114 15.84 10.45 -1.76
CA ASP A 114 15.91 9.83 -0.44
C ASP A 114 17.39 9.67 -0.07
N ALA A 115 17.91 10.66 0.60
CA ALA A 115 19.27 10.68 1.13
C ALA A 115 19.25 10.30 2.62
N GLY A 116 18.58 9.20 2.96
CA GLY A 116 18.56 8.66 4.30
C GLY A 116 19.71 7.68 4.50
N GLY A 117 20.89 8.13 4.89
CA GLY A 117 22.02 7.26 5.25
C GLY A 117 21.80 6.47 6.54
N GLU A 118 20.74 6.73 7.28
CA GLU A 118 20.33 5.99 8.48
C GLU A 118 18.98 5.31 8.22
N GLY A 119 18.89 4.03 8.59
CA GLY A 119 17.69 3.20 8.34
C GLY A 119 16.42 3.83 8.89
N ALA A 120 15.47 4.13 8.00
CA ALA A 120 14.16 4.61 8.39
C ALA A 120 13.34 3.48 9.03
N ARG A 121 12.73 3.75 10.18
CA ARG A 121 11.81 2.80 10.80
C ARG A 121 10.56 2.67 9.93
N THR A 122 10.18 1.44 9.66
CA THR A 122 9.04 1.09 8.79
C THR A 122 8.16 0.09 9.51
N MET A 123 6.86 0.39 9.57
CA MET A 123 5.82 -0.54 9.96
C MET A 123 5.04 -0.93 8.71
N MET A 124 4.71 -2.20 8.52
CA MET A 124 3.86 -2.63 7.41
C MET A 124 2.70 -3.45 7.94
N LEU A 125 1.48 -3.10 7.58
CA LEU A 125 0.30 -3.91 7.88
C LEU A 125 0.13 -4.96 6.79
N VAL A 126 -0.20 -6.20 7.18
CA VAL A 126 -0.33 -7.33 6.25
C VAL A 126 -1.74 -7.91 6.39
N TYR A 127 -2.42 -8.03 5.26
CA TYR A 127 -3.80 -8.47 5.16
C TYR A 127 -3.89 -9.74 4.34
N ASN A 128 -4.83 -10.60 4.69
CA ASN A 128 -5.13 -11.83 3.97
C ASN A 128 -3.93 -12.78 3.84
N LEU A 129 -3.00 -12.76 4.79
CA LEU A 129 -1.85 -13.65 4.80
C LEU A 129 -2.29 -15.07 5.19
N PRO A 130 -2.27 -16.07 4.27
CA PRO A 130 -2.76 -17.41 4.57
C PRO A 130 -1.76 -18.23 5.39
N SER A 131 -0.47 -17.93 5.29
CA SER A 131 0.62 -18.54 6.05
C SER A 131 1.82 -17.59 6.08
N THR A 132 2.71 -17.73 7.06
CA THR A 132 3.89 -16.84 7.19
C THR A 132 4.77 -16.88 5.93
N GLY A 133 4.99 -18.06 5.35
CA GLY A 133 5.81 -18.21 4.13
C GLY A 133 5.20 -17.57 2.88
N ALA A 134 3.89 -17.33 2.86
CA ALA A 134 3.24 -16.68 1.71
C ALA A 134 3.64 -15.20 1.54
N VAL A 135 4.30 -14.59 2.54
CA VAL A 135 4.86 -13.24 2.40
C VAL A 135 6.03 -13.18 1.41
N TYR A 136 6.75 -14.30 1.19
CA TYR A 136 7.94 -14.34 0.33
C TYR A 136 7.58 -14.31 -1.16
N GLN A 137 7.20 -13.13 -1.62
CA GLN A 137 6.85 -12.88 -3.03
C GLN A 137 7.06 -11.40 -3.35
N ARG A 138 6.73 -11.02 -4.59
CA ARG A 138 6.81 -9.65 -5.06
C ARG A 138 5.43 -9.01 -5.04
N PHE A 139 5.30 -7.91 -4.31
CA PHE A 139 4.09 -7.12 -4.20
C PHE A 139 4.20 -5.88 -5.08
N ALA A 140 3.24 -5.67 -5.97
CA ALA A 140 3.16 -4.49 -6.83
C ALA A 140 2.29 -3.41 -6.19
N GLY A 141 2.58 -2.15 -6.47
CA GLY A 141 1.80 -1.01 -5.98
C GLY A 141 0.38 -1.01 -6.54
N ILE A 142 -0.58 -0.59 -5.71
CA ILE A 142 -1.96 -0.32 -6.13
C ILE A 142 -2.09 1.17 -6.43
N ASP A 143 -2.51 1.51 -7.64
CA ASP A 143 -2.71 2.90 -8.05
C ASP A 143 -3.72 3.61 -7.14
N GLY A 144 -3.43 4.87 -6.82
CA GLY A 144 -4.30 5.69 -5.98
C GLY A 144 -4.36 5.29 -4.49
N SER A 145 -3.54 4.34 -4.04
CA SER A 145 -3.52 3.87 -2.65
C SER A 145 -2.60 4.68 -1.73
N ALA A 146 -1.91 5.68 -2.26
CA ALA A 146 -1.03 6.54 -1.46
C ALA A 146 -1.84 7.47 -0.56
N TYR A 147 -1.48 7.52 0.72
CA TYR A 147 -2.11 8.36 1.73
C TYR A 147 -1.06 8.99 2.64
N PHE A 148 -1.28 10.26 3.00
CA PHE A 148 -0.37 10.98 3.89
C PHE A 148 -1.17 11.72 4.95
N VAL A 149 -0.84 11.49 6.22
CA VAL A 149 -1.48 12.16 7.35
C VAL A 149 -0.55 12.25 8.55
N GLY A 150 -0.49 13.42 9.17
CA GLY A 150 0.21 13.62 10.44
C GLY A 150 1.70 13.28 10.43
N GLY A 151 2.39 13.46 9.29
CA GLY A 151 3.81 13.11 9.14
C GLY A 151 4.09 11.64 8.81
N PHE A 152 3.04 10.84 8.59
CA PHE A 152 3.14 9.45 8.14
C PHE A 152 2.53 9.28 6.77
N GLY A 153 3.18 8.46 5.95
CA GLY A 153 2.68 8.05 4.65
C GLY A 153 2.44 6.55 4.60
N MET A 154 1.43 6.13 3.83
CA MET A 154 1.19 4.74 3.52
C MET A 154 0.90 4.56 2.03
N THR A 155 1.17 3.36 1.53
CA THR A 155 0.83 2.93 0.16
C THR A 155 0.49 1.45 0.21
N ALA A 156 -0.53 1.01 -0.49
CA ALA A 156 -0.83 -0.42 -0.57
C ALA A 156 -0.09 -1.09 -1.73
N LEU A 157 0.37 -2.30 -1.47
CA LEU A 157 0.99 -3.20 -2.44
C LEU A 157 0.23 -4.53 -2.40
N THR A 158 0.09 -5.21 -3.51
CA THR A 158 -0.67 -6.47 -3.57
C THR A 158 0.04 -7.54 -4.38
N ALA A 159 -0.17 -8.78 -3.98
CA ALA A 159 0.16 -9.99 -4.71
C ALA A 159 -0.71 -11.15 -4.22
N ASN A 160 -1.29 -11.93 -5.12
CA ASN A 160 -2.07 -13.14 -4.80
C ASN A 160 -3.10 -12.93 -3.67
N ASN A 161 -3.87 -11.84 -3.74
CA ASN A 161 -4.87 -11.44 -2.74
C ASN A 161 -4.32 -11.01 -1.36
N ILE A 162 -3.01 -11.07 -1.15
CA ILE A 162 -2.37 -10.51 0.05
C ILE A 162 -2.13 -9.02 -0.21
N VAL A 163 -2.43 -8.19 0.79
CA VAL A 163 -2.16 -6.75 0.74
C VAL A 163 -1.14 -6.41 1.81
N VAL A 164 -0.10 -5.67 1.43
CA VAL A 164 0.91 -5.13 2.33
C VAL A 164 0.84 -3.61 2.26
N VAL A 165 0.74 -2.97 3.42
CA VAL A 165 0.62 -1.51 3.54
C VAL A 165 1.79 -0.96 4.35
N PRO A 166 2.91 -0.60 3.71
CA PRO A 166 4.01 0.08 4.38
C PRO A 166 3.56 1.45 4.91
N ILE A 167 3.86 1.69 6.19
CA ILE A 167 3.68 2.95 6.91
C ILE A 167 5.07 3.45 7.30
N ARG A 168 5.40 4.66 6.87
CA ARG A 168 6.70 5.28 7.12
C ARG A 168 6.53 6.62 7.79
N SER A 169 7.42 6.92 8.72
CA SER A 169 7.56 8.27 9.29
C SER A 169 8.62 9.06 8.53
N GLY A 170 8.42 10.36 8.36
CA GLY A 170 9.48 11.25 7.89
C GLY A 170 9.02 12.30 6.88
N VAL A 171 9.81 13.36 6.81
CA VAL A 171 9.61 14.52 5.92
C VAL A 171 9.96 14.20 4.45
N GLY A 172 10.58 13.05 4.20
CA GLY A 172 11.00 12.58 2.88
C GLY A 172 9.93 11.82 2.08
N PHE A 173 8.74 11.60 2.66
CA PHE A 173 7.62 11.01 1.92
C PHE A 173 7.07 12.06 0.96
N ARG A 174 7.80 12.32 -0.09
CA ARG A 174 7.25 13.06 -1.22
C ARG A 174 6.24 12.15 -1.90
N LEU A 175 5.11 12.72 -2.29
CA LEU A 175 4.05 12.13 -3.10
C LEU A 175 4.57 11.68 -4.49
N GLY A 176 5.72 11.04 -4.52
CA GLY A 176 6.24 10.29 -5.64
C GLY A 176 5.50 8.97 -5.65
N ALA A 177 4.73 8.74 -6.68
CA ALA A 177 4.16 7.45 -6.96
C ALA A 177 5.15 6.36 -6.55
N ASN A 178 4.77 5.50 -5.59
CA ASN A 178 5.46 4.24 -5.38
C ASN A 178 5.20 3.37 -6.62
N VAL A 179 5.71 3.85 -7.74
CA VAL A 179 5.77 3.10 -8.99
C VAL A 179 6.86 2.07 -8.76
N GLY A 180 6.46 0.93 -8.25
CA GLY A 180 7.43 -0.08 -7.95
C GLY A 180 6.80 -1.28 -7.28
N TYR A 181 7.66 -2.16 -6.90
CA TYR A 181 7.31 -3.36 -6.16
C TYR A 181 8.15 -3.47 -4.89
N LEU A 182 7.73 -4.33 -4.01
CA LEU A 182 8.46 -4.78 -2.85
C LEU A 182 8.57 -6.30 -2.90
N LYS A 183 9.78 -6.82 -2.92
CA LYS A 183 10.04 -8.26 -2.92
C LYS A 183 10.48 -8.67 -1.53
N PHE A 184 9.76 -9.59 -0.91
CA PHE A 184 10.14 -10.19 0.36
C PHE A 184 10.93 -11.47 0.15
N THR A 185 11.94 -11.69 1.00
CA THR A 185 12.84 -12.84 0.96
C THR A 185 13.15 -13.36 2.36
N PRO A 186 13.45 -14.66 2.52
CA PRO A 186 13.81 -15.24 3.82
C PRO A 186 15.24 -14.89 4.27
N ALA A 187 16.07 -14.42 3.36
CA ALA A 187 17.45 -13.99 3.64
C ALA A 187 17.74 -12.69 2.91
N ALA A 188 18.70 -11.94 3.43
CA ALA A 188 19.18 -10.72 2.76
C ALA A 188 19.71 -11.07 1.36
N THR A 189 19.30 -10.33 0.36
CA THR A 189 19.78 -10.47 -1.02
C THR A 189 19.95 -9.11 -1.67
N TRP A 190 21.00 -8.99 -2.49
CA TRP A 190 21.29 -7.77 -3.26
C TRP A 190 20.54 -7.72 -4.59
N ASN A 191 19.87 -8.82 -4.98
CA ASN A 191 19.10 -8.86 -6.21
C ASN A 191 17.65 -8.44 -5.96
N PRO A 192 17.26 -7.19 -6.29
CA PRO A 192 15.89 -6.73 -6.12
C PRO A 192 14.93 -7.27 -7.18
N PHE A 193 15.44 -7.91 -8.25
CA PHE A 193 14.68 -8.42 -9.38
C PHE A 193 14.29 -9.89 -9.25
#